data_2135c8222832a7777aaf78cac5d03bda
#
_entry.id   2135c8222832a7777aaf78cac5d03bda
#
_cell.length_a   1.000
_cell.length_b   1.000
_cell.length_c   1.000
_cell.angle_alpha   90.00
_cell.angle_beta   90.00
_cell.angle_gamma   90.00
#
_symmetry.space_group_name_H-M   'P 1'
#
loop_
_entity.id
_entity.type
_entity.pdbx_description
1 polymer ?
#
loop_
_entity_poly.entity_id
_entity_poly.type
_entity_poly.pdbx_seq_one_letter_code
_entity_poly.pdbx_strand_id
1 'polypeptide(L)'
;MEEKKRIMSGMRPTGRLHLGHYLGVITNWVKLQNDYDCYFSVADWHALTTGYDKTEQLKDNVYNVVIDWLACGIDPKKATIFVQSTIPEIAELNIYLGMVTPQNWIERDPTLKDMAKILKSKEGTNSQIGFGLMGYPVLMTADILAVNAHYVPVGIDQVAHVELTRDMARRFNNVYHTDYFVEPSPKLNNCPLLPGVDGAKMGKSFNNDIKISDDEETTTKRIMQCITDRSRARKDDLGHPDKCEVAFKYWQIFGTPEEIAQVEAECKAGKRGCADCKRQLAQKVNEHFKEIRERRKYYENHLDEVKAILAEGAEKSRAVSAKILTDVRNIIGMY
;
A
#
# COMPACT_ATOMS: atom_id res chain seq x y z
N MET A 1 2.40 29.46 -12.66
CA MET A 1 1.64 28.20 -12.44
C MET A 1 1.57 28.00 -10.94
N GLU A 2 0.40 27.72 -10.41
CA GLU A 2 0.26 27.40 -8.98
C GLU A 2 1.04 26.10 -8.67
N GLU A 3 1.82 26.09 -7.59
CA GLU A 3 2.61 24.91 -7.21
C GLU A 3 1.66 23.76 -6.87
N LYS A 4 1.89 22.58 -7.47
CA LYS A 4 1.05 21.42 -7.19
C LYS A 4 1.16 21.03 -5.71
N LYS A 5 0.04 20.71 -5.08
CA LYS A 5 0.04 20.20 -3.72
C LYS A 5 0.72 18.84 -3.65
N ARG A 6 1.53 18.62 -2.61
CA ARG A 6 2.32 17.40 -2.44
C ARG A 6 1.50 16.30 -1.81
N ILE A 7 1.73 15.08 -2.33
CA ILE A 7 1.23 13.83 -1.78
C ILE A 7 2.43 12.99 -1.35
N MET A 8 2.35 12.41 -0.15
CA MET A 8 3.29 11.39 0.31
C MET A 8 2.53 10.09 0.56
N SER A 9 3.07 8.99 0.07
CA SER A 9 2.62 7.64 0.42
C SER A 9 3.76 6.65 0.33
N GLY A 10 3.66 5.53 1.03
CA GLY A 10 4.71 4.53 1.05
C GLY A 10 4.16 3.11 1.17
N MET A 11 4.99 2.15 0.78
CA MET A 11 4.68 0.74 0.91
C MET A 11 5.87 -0.06 1.40
N ARG A 12 5.66 -0.91 2.41
CA ARG A 12 6.72 -1.77 2.94
C ARG A 12 7.09 -2.87 1.94
N PRO A 13 8.37 -3.12 1.68
CA PRO A 13 8.85 -4.17 0.78
C PRO A 13 8.80 -5.56 1.45
N THR A 14 7.59 -6.05 1.71
CA THR A 14 7.34 -7.35 2.37
C THR A 14 7.10 -8.49 1.37
N GLY A 15 7.62 -8.40 0.17
CA GLY A 15 7.47 -9.35 -0.92
C GLY A 15 6.57 -8.86 -2.04
N ARG A 16 6.32 -9.73 -3.04
CA ARG A 16 5.53 -9.40 -4.24
C ARG A 16 4.13 -8.89 -3.90
N LEU A 17 3.62 -7.96 -4.69
CA LEU A 17 2.32 -7.34 -4.48
C LEU A 17 1.18 -8.24 -5.01
N HIS A 18 0.02 -8.12 -4.39
CA HIS A 18 -1.18 -8.87 -4.76
C HIS A 18 -2.32 -7.94 -5.22
N LEU A 19 -3.40 -8.50 -5.75
CA LEU A 19 -4.54 -7.73 -6.29
C LEU A 19 -5.10 -6.70 -5.31
N GLY A 20 -5.06 -6.99 -4.00
CA GLY A 20 -5.50 -6.03 -2.98
C GLY A 20 -4.63 -4.77 -2.93
N HIS A 21 -3.30 -4.87 -3.16
CA HIS A 21 -2.43 -3.70 -3.29
C HIS A 21 -2.70 -2.96 -4.60
N TYR A 22 -2.88 -3.69 -5.71
CA TYR A 22 -3.18 -3.11 -7.01
C TYR A 22 -4.43 -2.23 -6.95
N LEU A 23 -5.54 -2.81 -6.53
CA LEU A 23 -6.84 -2.11 -6.49
C LEU A 23 -6.89 -1.09 -5.34
N GLY A 24 -6.40 -1.47 -4.17
CA GLY A 24 -6.50 -0.66 -2.95
C GLY A 24 -5.53 0.53 -2.90
N VAL A 25 -4.42 0.49 -3.64
CA VAL A 25 -3.39 1.53 -3.55
C VAL A 25 -2.94 2.00 -4.92
N ILE A 26 -2.41 1.09 -5.77
CA ILE A 26 -1.66 1.49 -6.96
C ILE A 26 -2.55 2.18 -7.98
N THR A 27 -3.77 1.68 -8.24
CA THR A 27 -4.72 2.31 -9.17
C THR A 27 -5.08 3.74 -8.77
N ASN A 28 -5.11 4.03 -7.48
CA ASN A 28 -5.32 5.38 -6.97
C ASN A 28 -4.08 6.25 -7.20
N TRP A 29 -2.88 5.75 -6.92
CA TRP A 29 -1.63 6.48 -7.14
C TRP A 29 -1.43 6.84 -8.62
N VAL A 30 -1.75 5.92 -9.54
CA VAL A 30 -1.72 6.16 -11.00
C VAL A 30 -2.63 7.33 -11.40
N LYS A 31 -3.75 7.52 -10.72
CA LYS A 31 -4.62 8.68 -10.96
C LYS A 31 -4.03 9.95 -10.37
N LEU A 32 -3.60 9.89 -9.11
CA LEU A 32 -3.11 11.04 -8.36
C LEU A 32 -1.85 11.67 -8.96
N GLN A 33 -0.96 10.90 -9.58
CA GLN A 33 0.27 11.42 -10.20
C GLN A 33 0.02 12.43 -11.34
N ASN A 34 -1.19 12.51 -11.87
CA ASN A 34 -1.51 13.49 -12.91
C ASN A 34 -1.80 14.88 -12.33
N ASP A 35 -2.37 14.93 -11.13
CA ASP A 35 -2.92 16.15 -10.53
C ASP A 35 -2.03 16.73 -9.42
N TYR A 36 -1.19 15.89 -8.78
CA TYR A 36 -0.39 16.23 -7.61
C TYR A 36 1.10 16.04 -7.86
N ASP A 37 1.93 16.67 -7.02
CA ASP A 37 3.35 16.39 -6.87
C ASP A 37 3.49 15.19 -5.92
N CYS A 38 3.68 13.99 -6.49
CA CYS A 38 3.59 12.73 -5.77
C CYS A 38 4.97 12.19 -5.40
N TYR A 39 5.12 11.82 -4.12
CA TYR A 39 6.28 11.15 -3.54
C TYR A 39 5.86 9.76 -3.07
N PHE A 40 6.39 8.72 -3.72
CA PHE A 40 6.10 7.32 -3.39
C PHE A 40 7.35 6.62 -2.88
N SER A 41 7.36 6.25 -1.61
CA SER A 41 8.51 5.61 -0.97
C SER A 41 8.35 4.10 -0.82
N VAL A 42 9.42 3.37 -1.10
CA VAL A 42 9.56 2.00 -0.60
C VAL A 42 10.07 2.09 0.84
N ALA A 43 9.19 1.79 1.80
CA ALA A 43 9.39 2.01 3.22
C ALA A 43 10.18 0.84 3.85
N ASP A 44 11.48 0.77 3.58
CA ASP A 44 12.36 -0.31 4.03
C ASP A 44 12.69 -0.23 5.52
N TRP A 45 12.87 0.95 6.11
CA TRP A 45 12.98 1.09 7.56
C TRP A 45 11.71 0.64 8.29
N HIS A 46 10.54 0.96 7.75
CA HIS A 46 9.28 0.45 8.30
C HIS A 46 9.18 -1.08 8.20
N ALA A 47 9.79 -1.71 7.20
CA ALA A 47 9.84 -3.16 7.11
C ALA A 47 10.68 -3.77 8.25
N LEU A 48 11.75 -3.10 8.69
CA LEU A 48 12.60 -3.54 9.79
C LEU A 48 11.89 -3.52 11.15
N THR A 49 10.83 -2.72 11.33
CA THR A 49 10.13 -2.63 12.63
C THR A 49 9.53 -3.97 13.09
N THR A 50 9.26 -4.87 12.14
CA THR A 50 8.69 -6.21 12.40
C THR A 50 9.46 -7.34 11.74
N GLY A 51 10.51 -7.07 10.96
CA GLY A 51 11.27 -8.03 10.19
C GLY A 51 12.79 -7.81 10.27
N TYR A 52 13.28 -7.21 11.36
CA TYR A 52 14.69 -6.89 11.55
C TYR A 52 15.60 -8.13 11.58
N ASP A 53 15.04 -9.30 11.90
CA ASP A 53 15.70 -10.60 11.95
C ASP A 53 15.61 -11.41 10.63
N LYS A 54 14.97 -10.88 9.58
CA LYS A 54 14.72 -11.55 8.30
C LYS A 54 14.95 -10.58 7.12
N THR A 55 16.20 -10.17 6.96
CA THR A 55 16.57 -9.11 6.00
C THR A 55 17.15 -9.62 4.68
N GLU A 56 17.34 -10.93 4.52
CA GLU A 56 18.02 -11.55 3.37
C GLU A 56 17.36 -11.19 2.04
N GLN A 57 16.03 -11.06 2.03
CA GLN A 57 15.26 -10.74 0.84
C GLN A 57 14.85 -9.27 0.74
N LEU A 58 15.25 -8.41 1.71
CA LEU A 58 14.76 -7.04 1.78
C LEU A 58 15.09 -6.24 0.51
N LYS A 59 16.32 -6.33 0.03
CA LYS A 59 16.78 -5.63 -1.17
C LYS A 59 16.04 -6.11 -2.44
N ASP A 60 15.85 -7.41 -2.58
CA ASP A 60 15.11 -7.97 -3.72
C ASP A 60 13.64 -7.58 -3.67
N ASN A 61 13.07 -7.53 -2.47
CA ASN A 61 11.69 -7.08 -2.27
C ASN A 61 11.51 -5.59 -2.60
N VAL A 62 12.51 -4.74 -2.36
CA VAL A 62 12.50 -3.34 -2.79
C VAL A 62 12.35 -3.26 -4.31
N TYR A 63 13.21 -3.95 -5.06
CA TYR A 63 13.11 -3.96 -6.52
C TYR A 63 11.79 -4.55 -7.01
N ASN A 64 11.33 -5.65 -6.43
CA ASN A 64 10.06 -6.27 -6.82
C ASN A 64 8.86 -5.32 -6.65
N VAL A 65 8.83 -4.54 -5.56
CA VAL A 65 7.76 -3.55 -5.32
C VAL A 65 7.80 -2.45 -6.37
N VAL A 66 8.99 -1.92 -6.68
CA VAL A 66 9.13 -0.85 -7.68
C VAL A 66 8.78 -1.35 -9.08
N ILE A 67 9.22 -2.55 -9.44
CA ILE A 67 8.85 -3.19 -10.72
C ILE A 67 7.32 -3.34 -10.82
N ASP A 68 6.65 -3.78 -9.75
CA ASP A 68 5.19 -3.87 -9.71
C ASP A 68 4.54 -2.49 -9.92
N TRP A 69 5.05 -1.42 -9.28
CA TRP A 69 4.53 -0.06 -9.44
C TRP A 69 4.66 0.45 -10.87
N LEU A 70 5.86 0.33 -11.45
CA LEU A 70 6.12 0.74 -12.83
C LEU A 70 5.27 -0.06 -13.83
N ALA A 71 5.18 -1.36 -13.64
CA ALA A 71 4.36 -2.24 -14.47
C ALA A 71 2.88 -1.87 -14.42
N CYS A 72 2.38 -1.47 -13.26
CA CYS A 72 1.00 -1.04 -13.06
C CYS A 72 0.71 0.40 -13.51
N GLY A 73 1.73 1.16 -13.96
CA GLY A 73 1.53 2.48 -14.59
C GLY A 73 1.93 3.67 -13.73
N ILE A 74 2.68 3.48 -12.64
CA ILE A 74 3.36 4.61 -12.00
C ILE A 74 4.46 5.10 -12.95
N ASP A 75 4.37 6.37 -13.33
CA ASP A 75 5.27 7.01 -14.27
C ASP A 75 6.35 7.81 -13.51
N PRO A 76 7.64 7.44 -13.59
CA PRO A 76 8.70 8.13 -12.88
C PRO A 76 8.95 9.57 -13.35
N LYS A 77 8.37 9.96 -14.50
CA LYS A 77 8.37 11.35 -14.99
C LYS A 77 7.31 12.21 -14.30
N LYS A 78 6.29 11.59 -13.69
CA LYS A 78 5.16 12.27 -13.04
C LYS A 78 5.22 12.16 -11.51
N ALA A 79 5.79 11.07 -11.00
CA ALA A 79 5.89 10.80 -9.57
C ALA A 79 7.35 10.54 -9.19
N THR A 80 7.76 11.01 -8.03
CA THR A 80 9.07 10.75 -7.44
C THR A 80 9.03 9.42 -6.69
N ILE A 81 9.79 8.43 -7.16
CA ILE A 81 9.86 7.07 -6.60
C ILE A 81 11.22 6.89 -5.94
N PHE A 82 11.26 6.55 -4.66
CA PHE A 82 12.52 6.41 -3.93
C PHE A 82 12.45 5.33 -2.85
N VAL A 83 13.61 4.93 -2.32
CA VAL A 83 13.70 4.06 -1.14
C VAL A 83 13.88 4.93 0.09
N GLN A 84 13.11 4.70 1.13
CA GLN A 84 13.10 5.51 2.35
C GLN A 84 14.50 5.69 2.94
N SER A 85 15.29 4.61 3.03
CA SER A 85 16.63 4.64 3.62
C SER A 85 17.67 5.43 2.79
N THR A 86 17.34 5.80 1.54
CA THR A 86 18.19 6.67 0.73
C THR A 86 18.05 8.16 1.08
N ILE A 87 17.12 8.50 1.99
CA ILE A 87 16.82 9.85 2.45
C ILE A 87 17.16 9.97 3.94
N PRO A 88 18.46 10.16 4.31
CA PRO A 88 18.87 10.22 5.72
C PRO A 88 18.23 11.37 6.49
N GLU A 89 17.78 12.40 5.80
CA GLU A 89 17.06 13.54 6.36
C GLU A 89 15.77 13.11 7.10
N ILE A 90 15.12 12.03 6.67
CA ILE A 90 13.95 11.44 7.34
C ILE A 90 14.34 10.92 8.73
N ALA A 91 15.49 10.26 8.85
CA ALA A 91 15.95 9.72 10.13
C ALA A 91 16.24 10.84 11.14
N GLU A 92 16.87 11.93 10.70
CA GLU A 92 17.15 13.07 11.56
C GLU A 92 15.84 13.79 11.95
N LEU A 93 14.93 14.00 11.01
CA LEU A 93 13.63 14.60 11.29
C LEU A 93 12.81 13.74 12.27
N ASN A 94 12.87 12.39 12.15
CA ASN A 94 12.26 11.47 13.10
C ASN A 94 12.77 11.68 14.54
N ILE A 95 14.07 11.96 14.71
CA ILE A 95 14.65 12.27 16.03
C ILE A 95 14.02 13.55 16.60
N TYR A 96 13.97 14.64 15.83
CA TYR A 96 13.40 15.92 16.29
C TYR A 96 11.90 15.82 16.62
N LEU A 97 11.14 15.13 15.77
CA LEU A 97 9.72 14.86 16.01
C LEU A 97 9.52 13.98 17.25
N GLY A 98 10.39 12.99 17.46
CA GLY A 98 10.37 12.15 18.65
C GLY A 98 10.55 12.93 19.95
N MET A 99 11.39 14.00 19.95
CA MET A 99 11.62 14.82 21.14
C MET A 99 10.37 15.61 21.56
N VAL A 100 9.50 15.96 20.63
CA VAL A 100 8.28 16.72 20.93
C VAL A 100 7.04 15.84 21.06
N THR A 101 7.13 14.53 20.78
CA THR A 101 5.98 13.61 20.79
C THR A 101 5.77 12.99 22.16
N PRO A 102 4.61 13.18 22.82
CA PRO A 102 4.31 12.53 24.09
C PRO A 102 4.14 11.00 23.92
N GLN A 103 4.71 10.22 24.83
CA GLN A 103 4.62 8.76 24.84
C GLN A 103 3.17 8.26 24.75
N ASN A 104 2.25 8.86 25.48
CA ASN A 104 0.86 8.45 25.52
C ASN A 104 0.11 8.63 24.19
N TRP A 105 0.63 9.42 23.24
CA TRP A 105 0.09 9.52 21.91
C TRP A 105 0.37 8.25 21.11
N ILE A 106 1.61 7.76 21.21
CA ILE A 106 2.05 6.51 20.56
C ILE A 106 1.26 5.31 21.13
N GLU A 107 1.11 5.23 22.45
CA GLU A 107 0.41 4.12 23.12
C GLU A 107 -1.10 4.07 22.78
N ARG A 108 -1.69 5.17 22.33
CA ARG A 108 -3.10 5.22 21.90
C ARG A 108 -3.32 4.69 20.50
N ASP A 109 -2.25 4.54 19.68
CA ASP A 109 -2.38 4.09 18.30
C ASP A 109 -3.06 2.70 18.23
N PRO A 110 -4.20 2.58 17.53
CA PRO A 110 -4.92 1.31 17.40
C PRO A 110 -4.07 0.22 16.72
N THR A 111 -3.31 0.60 15.69
CA THR A 111 -2.50 -0.34 14.93
C THR A 111 -1.35 -0.90 15.77
N LEU A 112 -0.70 -0.07 16.59
CA LEU A 112 0.32 -0.53 17.53
C LEU A 112 -0.26 -1.59 18.48
N LYS A 113 -1.47 -1.35 19.00
CA LYS A 113 -2.15 -2.31 19.89
C LYS A 113 -2.47 -3.63 19.20
N ASP A 114 -2.92 -3.58 17.96
CA ASP A 114 -3.24 -4.78 17.18
C ASP A 114 -1.99 -5.56 16.79
N MET A 115 -0.91 -4.88 16.39
CA MET A 115 0.38 -5.50 16.13
C MET A 115 0.96 -6.14 17.39
N ALA A 116 0.84 -5.49 18.55
CA ALA A 116 1.25 -6.04 19.84
C ALA A 116 0.50 -7.33 20.18
N LYS A 117 -0.82 -7.38 19.90
CA LYS A 117 -1.61 -8.63 20.08
C LYS A 117 -1.14 -9.74 19.15
N ILE A 118 -0.88 -9.42 17.87
CA ILE A 118 -0.39 -10.40 16.88
C ILE A 118 0.97 -10.98 17.30
N LEU A 119 1.90 -10.13 17.75
CA LEU A 119 3.21 -10.59 18.24
C LEU A 119 3.06 -11.51 19.46
N LYS A 120 2.26 -11.10 20.45
CA LYS A 120 1.98 -11.93 21.62
C LYS A 120 1.37 -13.29 21.26
N SER A 121 0.51 -13.35 20.24
CA SER A 121 -0.09 -14.62 19.79
C SER A 121 0.90 -15.54 19.09
N LYS A 122 1.93 -14.99 18.44
CA LYS A 122 2.96 -15.77 17.72
C LYS A 122 4.13 -16.21 18.59
N GLU A 123 4.56 -15.37 19.51
CA GLU A 123 5.80 -15.55 20.30
C GLU A 123 5.53 -15.87 21.77
N GLY A 124 4.25 -15.92 22.18
CA GLY A 124 3.83 -16.14 23.57
C GLY A 124 3.72 -14.85 24.38
N THR A 125 3.26 -15.00 25.65
CA THR A 125 2.93 -13.87 26.53
C THR A 125 4.12 -13.00 26.94
N ASN A 126 5.35 -13.44 26.71
CA ASN A 126 6.57 -12.72 27.08
C ASN A 126 7.19 -11.91 25.94
N SER A 127 6.57 -11.83 24.75
CA SER A 127 7.11 -11.01 23.68
C SER A 127 7.03 -9.52 24.03
N GLN A 128 8.20 -8.88 24.09
CA GLN A 128 8.29 -7.43 24.30
C GLN A 128 8.17 -6.71 22.95
N ILE A 129 7.43 -5.60 22.95
CA ILE A 129 7.36 -4.73 21.77
C ILE A 129 8.70 -4.02 21.64
N GLY A 130 9.42 -4.26 20.54
CA GLY A 130 10.67 -3.56 20.25
C GLY A 130 10.47 -2.05 20.08
N PHE A 131 11.49 -1.27 20.43
CA PHE A 131 11.46 0.20 20.31
C PHE A 131 11.15 0.66 18.88
N GLY A 132 11.70 -0.01 17.85
CA GLY A 132 11.41 0.30 16.45
C GLY A 132 9.91 0.20 16.11
N LEU A 133 9.22 -0.81 16.65
CA LEU A 133 7.78 -0.96 16.48
C LEU A 133 6.99 0.09 17.29
N MET A 134 7.47 0.49 18.47
CA MET A 134 6.85 1.60 19.21
C MET A 134 7.03 2.94 18.47
N GLY A 135 8.21 3.16 17.89
CA GLY A 135 8.56 4.43 17.23
C GLY A 135 8.01 4.60 15.82
N TYR A 136 7.41 3.56 15.20
CA TYR A 136 7.02 3.66 13.79
C TYR A 136 6.02 4.79 13.46
N PRO A 137 5.11 5.23 14.33
CA PRO A 137 4.22 6.33 14.02
C PRO A 137 4.96 7.68 13.89
N VAL A 138 6.05 7.85 14.65
CA VAL A 138 6.91 9.03 14.53
C VAL A 138 7.69 8.97 13.23
N LEU A 139 8.20 7.80 12.85
CA LEU A 139 8.88 7.59 11.57
C LEU A 139 7.94 7.84 10.38
N MET A 140 6.69 7.39 10.45
CA MET A 140 5.68 7.69 9.42
C MET A 140 5.41 9.20 9.33
N THR A 141 5.33 9.88 10.46
CA THR A 141 5.21 11.34 10.49
C THR A 141 6.42 12.01 9.84
N ALA A 142 7.64 11.52 10.11
CA ALA A 142 8.85 12.03 9.48
C ALA A 142 8.84 11.83 7.95
N ASP A 143 8.39 10.69 7.45
CA ASP A 143 8.22 10.47 6.00
C ASP A 143 7.32 11.53 5.36
N ILE A 144 6.19 11.81 5.98
CA ILE A 144 5.18 12.73 5.47
C ILE A 144 5.67 14.18 5.53
N LEU A 145 6.29 14.55 6.64
CA LEU A 145 6.76 15.92 6.87
C LEU A 145 8.10 16.21 6.20
N ALA A 146 8.92 15.19 5.86
CA ALA A 146 10.16 15.35 5.11
C ALA A 146 9.95 15.94 3.70
N VAL A 147 8.75 15.83 3.16
CA VAL A 147 8.34 16.49 1.92
C VAL A 147 7.24 17.53 2.17
N ASN A 148 6.91 17.81 3.43
CA ASN A 148 5.83 18.70 3.86
C ASN A 148 4.55 18.47 3.06
N ALA A 149 4.07 17.21 3.06
CA ALA A 149 2.96 16.77 2.25
C ALA A 149 1.63 17.37 2.71
N HIS A 150 0.78 17.75 1.77
CA HIS A 150 -0.57 18.26 2.02
C HIS A 150 -1.58 17.13 2.19
N TYR A 151 -1.36 16.01 1.50
CA TYR A 151 -2.28 14.87 1.50
C TYR A 151 -1.54 13.54 1.63
N VAL A 152 -2.20 12.60 2.29
CA VAL A 152 -1.75 11.20 2.41
C VAL A 152 -2.88 10.30 1.92
N PRO A 153 -2.73 9.61 0.78
CA PRO A 153 -3.73 8.67 0.28
C PRO A 153 -3.71 7.40 1.15
N VAL A 154 -4.83 7.14 1.82
CA VAL A 154 -4.95 6.05 2.79
C VAL A 154 -6.31 5.36 2.71
N GLY A 155 -6.37 4.11 3.15
CA GLY A 155 -7.61 3.44 3.52
C GLY A 155 -8.17 4.00 4.84
N ILE A 156 -9.43 3.72 5.09
CA ILE A 156 -10.12 4.20 6.31
C ILE A 156 -9.45 3.74 7.61
N ASP A 157 -8.83 2.56 7.59
CA ASP A 157 -8.10 1.97 8.70
C ASP A 157 -6.80 2.71 9.06
N GLN A 158 -6.27 3.52 8.13
CA GLN A 158 -5.03 4.30 8.31
C GLN A 158 -5.27 5.77 8.66
N VAL A 159 -6.52 6.23 8.73
CA VAL A 159 -6.85 7.63 9.04
C VAL A 159 -6.28 8.04 10.40
N ALA A 160 -6.33 7.16 11.41
CA ALA A 160 -5.78 7.43 12.73
C ALA A 160 -4.30 7.82 12.71
N HIS A 161 -3.49 7.22 11.82
CA HIS A 161 -2.08 7.56 11.66
C HIS A 161 -1.88 8.96 11.04
N VAL A 162 -2.73 9.33 10.09
CA VAL A 162 -2.66 10.67 9.49
C VAL A 162 -3.08 11.73 10.52
N GLU A 163 -4.09 11.45 11.35
CA GLU A 163 -4.49 12.35 12.45
C GLU A 163 -3.36 12.48 13.48
N LEU A 164 -2.66 11.39 13.82
CA LEU A 164 -1.49 11.47 14.69
C LEU A 164 -0.37 12.31 14.08
N THR A 165 -0.13 12.18 12.77
CA THR A 165 0.83 13.04 12.04
C THR A 165 0.43 14.52 12.12
N ARG A 166 -0.86 14.83 11.97
CA ARG A 166 -1.38 16.20 12.11
C ARG A 166 -1.15 16.76 13.50
N ASP A 167 -1.42 15.96 14.53
CA ASP A 167 -1.17 16.34 15.91
C ASP A 167 0.31 16.61 16.18
N MET A 168 1.21 15.79 15.63
CA MET A 168 2.66 16.01 15.74
C MET A 168 3.11 17.26 15.00
N ALA A 169 2.61 17.52 13.77
CA ALA A 169 2.90 18.74 13.02
C ALA A 169 2.46 19.98 13.77
N ARG A 170 1.20 19.98 14.27
CA ARG A 170 0.64 21.06 15.10
C ARG A 170 1.43 21.27 16.38
N ARG A 171 1.84 20.18 17.04
CA ARG A 171 2.63 20.28 18.27
C ARG A 171 4.00 20.89 18.01
N PHE A 172 4.69 20.47 16.95
CA PHE A 172 5.95 21.08 16.55
C PHE A 172 5.78 22.59 16.32
N ASN A 173 4.78 22.97 15.52
CA ASN A 173 4.49 24.36 15.23
C ASN A 173 4.20 25.16 16.51
N ASN A 174 3.44 24.62 17.44
CA ASN A 174 3.13 25.28 18.72
C ASN A 174 4.34 25.39 19.63
N VAL A 175 5.16 24.33 19.76
CA VAL A 175 6.34 24.34 20.66
C VAL A 175 7.37 25.36 20.21
N TYR A 176 7.56 25.48 18.89
CA TYR A 176 8.59 26.37 18.31
C TYR A 176 8.00 27.69 17.78
N HIS A 177 6.74 27.99 18.08
CA HIS A 177 6.06 29.24 17.70
C HIS A 177 6.15 29.56 16.19
N THR A 178 5.85 28.57 15.35
CA THR A 178 5.92 28.65 13.88
C THR A 178 4.65 28.04 13.26
N ASP A 179 4.45 28.26 11.96
CA ASP A 179 3.44 27.63 11.10
C ASP A 179 4.08 26.84 9.96
N TYR A 180 5.30 26.35 10.18
CA TYR A 180 6.15 25.74 9.15
C TYR A 180 5.58 24.45 8.55
N PHE A 181 5.17 23.51 9.41
CA PHE A 181 4.60 22.26 8.92
C PHE A 181 3.13 22.39 8.56
N VAL A 182 2.79 21.95 7.35
CA VAL A 182 1.40 21.76 6.95
C VAL A 182 0.81 20.59 7.73
N GLU A 183 -0.43 20.76 8.22
CA GLU A 183 -1.18 19.63 8.77
C GLU A 183 -1.75 18.77 7.63
N PRO A 184 -1.22 17.57 7.37
CA PRO A 184 -1.64 16.78 6.22
C PRO A 184 -3.08 16.27 6.39
N SER A 185 -3.80 16.14 5.27
CA SER A 185 -5.16 15.59 5.29
C SER A 185 -5.21 14.20 4.67
N PRO A 186 -5.98 13.26 5.24
CA PRO A 186 -6.17 11.95 4.63
C PRO A 186 -6.95 12.11 3.32
N LYS A 187 -6.48 11.45 2.26
CA LYS A 187 -7.19 11.34 0.99
C LYS A 187 -7.71 9.91 0.86
N LEU A 188 -8.99 9.74 1.21
CA LEU A 188 -9.58 8.40 1.26
C LEU A 188 -9.64 7.77 -0.13
N ASN A 189 -9.26 6.51 -0.19
CA ASN A 189 -9.50 5.66 -1.33
C ASN A 189 -10.77 4.83 -1.09
N ASN A 190 -11.79 5.04 -1.92
CA ASN A 190 -13.06 4.32 -1.84
C ASN A 190 -13.00 2.95 -2.54
N CYS A 191 -11.83 2.35 -2.68
CA CYS A 191 -11.73 1.03 -3.28
C CYS A 191 -12.32 -0.04 -2.35
N PRO A 192 -13.23 -0.89 -2.83
CA PRO A 192 -13.76 -1.98 -2.04
C PRO A 192 -12.64 -2.95 -1.63
N LEU A 193 -12.70 -3.46 -0.40
CA LEU A 193 -11.81 -4.50 0.08
C LEU A 193 -11.98 -5.76 -0.79
N LEU A 194 -10.89 -6.16 -1.44
CA LEU A 194 -10.86 -7.39 -2.22
C LEU A 194 -10.59 -8.58 -1.29
N PRO A 195 -11.51 -9.56 -1.19
CA PRO A 195 -11.28 -10.75 -0.40
C PRO A 195 -10.21 -11.64 -1.05
N GLY A 196 -9.50 -12.43 -0.24
CA GLY A 196 -8.68 -13.53 -0.71
C GLY A 196 -9.56 -14.64 -1.31
N VAL A 197 -8.92 -15.65 -1.90
CA VAL A 197 -9.65 -16.78 -2.54
C VAL A 197 -10.55 -17.55 -1.58
N ASP A 198 -10.28 -17.47 -0.28
CA ASP A 198 -11.03 -18.07 0.84
C ASP A 198 -12.12 -17.19 1.44
N GLY A 199 -12.29 -15.97 0.91
CA GLY A 199 -13.27 -14.99 1.38
C GLY A 199 -12.80 -14.11 2.55
N ALA A 200 -11.69 -14.44 3.19
CA ALA A 200 -11.08 -13.61 4.23
C ALA A 200 -10.31 -12.43 3.62
N LYS A 201 -9.81 -11.52 4.46
CA LYS A 201 -8.93 -10.43 4.00
C LYS A 201 -7.73 -11.01 3.24
N MET A 202 -7.51 -10.52 2.01
CA MET A 202 -6.37 -10.95 1.21
C MET A 202 -5.05 -10.62 1.90
N GLY A 203 -4.14 -11.58 1.98
CA GLY A 203 -2.83 -11.35 2.59
C GLY A 203 -1.87 -12.50 2.35
N LYS A 204 -0.59 -12.15 2.15
CA LYS A 204 0.50 -13.09 1.88
C LYS A 204 0.65 -14.17 2.96
N SER A 205 0.49 -13.79 4.23
CA SER A 205 0.60 -14.70 5.37
C SER A 205 -0.51 -15.74 5.45
N PHE A 206 -1.63 -15.52 4.74
CA PHE A 206 -2.76 -16.45 4.69
C PHE A 206 -2.75 -17.36 3.47
N ASN A 207 -1.80 -17.17 2.56
CA ASN A 207 -1.70 -17.89 1.28
C ASN A 207 -3.03 -17.90 0.50
N ASN A 208 -3.81 -16.81 0.61
CA ASN A 208 -5.10 -16.62 -0.05
C ASN A 208 -5.06 -15.49 -1.11
N ASP A 209 -3.86 -15.00 -1.41
CA ASP A 209 -3.62 -13.91 -2.34
C ASP A 209 -3.50 -14.39 -3.81
N ILE A 210 -3.74 -13.47 -4.74
CA ILE A 210 -3.38 -13.56 -6.15
C ILE A 210 -2.38 -12.44 -6.41
N LYS A 211 -1.17 -12.79 -6.83
CA LYS A 211 -0.10 -11.80 -7.03
C LYS A 211 -0.21 -11.15 -8.40
N ILE A 212 0.21 -9.90 -8.51
CA ILE A 212 0.31 -9.16 -9.79
C ILE A 212 1.29 -9.87 -10.72
N SER A 213 2.33 -10.48 -10.14
CA SER A 213 3.40 -11.19 -10.85
C SER A 213 3.07 -12.64 -11.21
N ASP A 214 1.90 -13.16 -10.82
CA ASP A 214 1.51 -14.53 -11.16
C ASP A 214 1.27 -14.64 -12.66
N ASP A 215 1.73 -15.74 -13.27
CA ASP A 215 1.43 -16.06 -14.66
C ASP A 215 -0.05 -16.42 -14.86
N GLU A 216 -0.46 -16.60 -16.11
CA GLU A 216 -1.85 -16.90 -16.46
C GLU A 216 -2.34 -18.21 -15.86
N GLU A 217 -1.48 -19.24 -15.81
CA GLU A 217 -1.82 -20.54 -15.26
C GLU A 217 -2.01 -20.47 -13.75
N THR A 218 -1.08 -19.82 -13.04
CA THR A 218 -1.14 -19.61 -11.59
C THR A 218 -2.36 -18.77 -11.21
N THR A 219 -2.59 -17.67 -11.93
CA THR A 219 -3.77 -16.80 -11.72
C THR A 219 -5.06 -17.61 -11.91
N THR A 220 -5.13 -18.42 -12.97
CA THR A 220 -6.29 -19.28 -13.24
C THR A 220 -6.51 -20.29 -12.12
N LYS A 221 -5.44 -20.98 -11.67
CA LYS A 221 -5.51 -21.91 -10.53
C LYS A 221 -6.03 -21.23 -9.27
N ARG A 222 -5.55 -20.03 -8.96
CA ARG A 222 -6.00 -19.26 -7.81
C ARG A 222 -7.47 -18.86 -7.91
N ILE A 223 -7.92 -18.39 -9.07
CA ILE A 223 -9.33 -18.00 -9.28
C ILE A 223 -10.24 -19.25 -9.20
N MET A 224 -9.78 -20.40 -9.67
CA MET A 224 -10.54 -21.65 -9.52
C MET A 224 -10.71 -22.08 -8.05
N GLN A 225 -9.84 -21.64 -7.13
CA GLN A 225 -9.95 -21.86 -5.68
C GLN A 225 -10.93 -20.88 -5.01
N CYS A 226 -11.32 -19.78 -5.68
CA CYS A 226 -12.24 -18.81 -5.10
C CYS A 226 -13.53 -19.49 -4.62
N ILE A 227 -13.90 -19.19 -3.37
CA ILE A 227 -15.18 -19.65 -2.85
C ILE A 227 -16.34 -18.94 -3.55
N THR A 228 -17.43 -19.65 -3.66
CA THR A 228 -18.67 -19.20 -4.30
C THR A 228 -19.84 -19.34 -3.31
N ASP A 229 -21.07 -19.29 -3.78
CA ASP A 229 -22.24 -19.56 -2.97
C ASP A 229 -22.21 -21.01 -2.43
N ARG A 230 -22.01 -21.16 -1.13
CA ARG A 230 -21.93 -22.45 -0.44
C ARG A 230 -23.29 -23.17 -0.32
N SER A 231 -24.39 -22.46 -0.51
CA SER A 231 -25.72 -23.05 -0.49
C SER A 231 -26.07 -23.81 -1.77
N ARG A 232 -25.25 -23.63 -2.82
CA ARG A 232 -25.44 -24.24 -4.13
C ARG A 232 -24.66 -25.55 -4.25
N ALA A 233 -25.38 -26.66 -4.27
CA ALA A 233 -24.77 -28.00 -4.35
C ALA A 233 -24.64 -28.52 -5.80
N ARG A 234 -25.60 -28.20 -6.67
CA ARG A 234 -25.66 -28.69 -8.05
C ARG A 234 -25.51 -27.55 -9.05
N LYS A 235 -25.12 -27.91 -10.30
CA LYS A 235 -24.94 -26.92 -11.37
C LYS A 235 -26.22 -26.16 -11.70
N ASP A 236 -27.35 -26.84 -11.61
CA ASP A 236 -28.68 -26.35 -12.01
C ASP A 236 -29.44 -25.69 -10.85
N ASP A 237 -28.92 -25.74 -9.63
CA ASP A 237 -29.49 -25.01 -8.50
C ASP A 237 -29.48 -23.51 -8.77
N LEU A 238 -30.52 -22.82 -8.31
CA LEU A 238 -30.53 -21.36 -8.37
C LEU A 238 -29.37 -20.80 -7.55
N GLY A 239 -28.64 -19.87 -8.12
CA GLY A 239 -27.51 -19.23 -7.44
C GLY A 239 -27.91 -17.92 -6.77
N HIS A 240 -27.10 -17.53 -5.79
CA HIS A 240 -27.28 -16.30 -5.02
C HIS A 240 -25.99 -15.46 -5.16
N PRO A 241 -25.89 -14.56 -6.17
CA PRO A 241 -24.70 -13.71 -6.37
C PRO A 241 -24.32 -12.89 -5.14
N ASP A 242 -25.30 -12.46 -4.35
CA ASP A 242 -25.13 -11.77 -3.07
C ASP A 242 -24.42 -12.61 -2.01
N LYS A 243 -24.56 -13.94 -2.06
CA LYS A 243 -23.87 -14.91 -1.19
C LYS A 243 -22.58 -15.43 -1.79
N CYS A 244 -22.24 -15.06 -3.04
CA CYS A 244 -20.99 -15.44 -3.69
C CYS A 244 -19.84 -14.55 -3.18
N GLU A 245 -19.20 -15.00 -2.10
CA GLU A 245 -18.28 -14.19 -1.29
C GLU A 245 -17.04 -13.65 -2.05
N VAL A 246 -16.57 -14.36 -3.09
CA VAL A 246 -15.36 -13.98 -3.83
C VAL A 246 -15.61 -13.81 -5.33
N ALA A 247 -16.03 -14.89 -6.02
CA ALA A 247 -16.02 -14.89 -7.47
C ALA A 247 -16.91 -13.80 -8.09
N PHE A 248 -18.11 -13.53 -7.52
CA PHE A 248 -18.97 -12.47 -8.02
C PHE A 248 -18.43 -11.06 -7.72
N LYS A 249 -17.77 -10.87 -6.57
CA LYS A 249 -17.08 -9.59 -6.26
C LYS A 249 -15.96 -9.30 -7.26
N TYR A 250 -15.24 -10.35 -7.71
CA TYR A 250 -14.21 -10.17 -8.73
C TYR A 250 -14.83 -9.83 -10.09
N TRP A 251 -15.98 -10.44 -10.44
CA TRP A 251 -16.75 -10.04 -11.63
C TRP A 251 -17.12 -8.56 -11.59
N GLN A 252 -17.56 -8.04 -10.45
CA GLN A 252 -17.91 -6.63 -10.28
C GLN A 252 -16.71 -5.69 -10.50
N ILE A 253 -15.49 -6.18 -10.40
CA ILE A 253 -14.26 -5.39 -10.58
C ILE A 253 -13.72 -5.52 -12.01
N PHE A 254 -13.71 -6.72 -12.57
CA PHE A 254 -13.04 -7.03 -13.84
C PHE A 254 -13.99 -7.20 -15.02
N GLY A 255 -15.29 -7.34 -14.79
CA GLY A 255 -16.31 -7.44 -15.84
C GLY A 255 -16.81 -6.08 -16.28
N THR A 256 -17.36 -6.03 -17.52
CA THR A 256 -18.16 -4.86 -17.95
C THR A 256 -19.53 -4.87 -17.28
N PRO A 257 -20.26 -3.74 -17.21
CA PRO A 257 -21.62 -3.71 -16.67
C PRO A 257 -22.55 -4.76 -17.30
N GLU A 258 -22.45 -4.98 -18.61
CA GLU A 258 -23.25 -5.95 -19.36
C GLU A 258 -22.91 -7.39 -18.95
N GLU A 259 -21.60 -7.70 -18.83
CA GLU A 259 -21.13 -9.01 -18.39
C GLU A 259 -21.54 -9.31 -16.95
N ILE A 260 -21.45 -8.33 -16.06
CA ILE A 260 -21.87 -8.47 -14.66
C ILE A 260 -23.37 -8.77 -14.61
N ALA A 261 -24.21 -8.03 -15.34
CA ALA A 261 -25.65 -8.25 -15.39
C ALA A 261 -26.00 -9.62 -15.97
N GLN A 262 -25.30 -10.06 -17.01
CA GLN A 262 -25.48 -11.39 -17.59
C GLN A 262 -25.10 -12.49 -16.62
N VAL A 263 -23.93 -12.40 -15.99
CA VAL A 263 -23.45 -13.36 -14.98
C VAL A 263 -24.44 -13.48 -13.83
N GLU A 264 -24.95 -12.35 -13.36
CA GLU A 264 -25.92 -12.28 -12.29
C GLU A 264 -27.25 -12.98 -12.70
N ALA A 265 -27.79 -12.64 -13.86
CA ALA A 265 -29.06 -13.22 -14.35
C ALA A 265 -28.95 -14.72 -14.59
N GLU A 266 -27.87 -15.18 -15.25
CA GLU A 266 -27.64 -16.61 -15.51
C GLU A 266 -27.40 -17.40 -14.21
N CYS A 267 -26.72 -16.81 -13.23
CA CYS A 267 -26.50 -17.43 -11.92
C CYS A 267 -27.82 -17.61 -11.19
N LYS A 268 -28.64 -16.56 -11.07
CA LYS A 268 -29.98 -16.61 -10.44
C LYS A 268 -30.92 -17.60 -11.11
N ALA A 269 -30.80 -17.76 -12.41
CA ALA A 269 -31.63 -18.71 -13.19
C ALA A 269 -31.11 -20.16 -13.18
N GLY A 270 -30.01 -20.47 -12.47
CA GLY A 270 -29.41 -21.82 -12.50
C GLY A 270 -28.76 -22.20 -13.82
N LYS A 271 -28.58 -21.28 -14.75
CA LYS A 271 -28.04 -21.54 -16.10
C LYS A 271 -26.50 -21.48 -16.16
N ARG A 272 -25.84 -20.95 -15.14
CA ARG A 272 -24.38 -20.80 -15.07
C ARG A 272 -23.80 -21.64 -13.93
N GLY A 273 -22.94 -22.61 -14.26
CA GLY A 273 -22.19 -23.38 -13.25
C GLY A 273 -21.07 -22.53 -12.61
N CYS A 274 -20.78 -22.74 -11.31
CA CYS A 274 -19.72 -21.99 -10.62
C CYS A 274 -18.34 -22.23 -11.25
N ALA A 275 -18.04 -23.45 -11.74
CA ALA A 275 -16.78 -23.74 -12.40
C ALA A 275 -16.62 -22.97 -13.73
N ASP A 276 -17.68 -22.90 -14.55
CA ASP A 276 -17.69 -22.13 -15.80
C ASP A 276 -17.57 -20.63 -15.54
N CYS A 277 -18.29 -20.14 -14.52
CA CYS A 277 -18.22 -18.77 -14.06
C CYS A 277 -16.77 -18.37 -13.68
N LYS A 278 -16.07 -19.20 -12.90
CA LYS A 278 -14.69 -18.97 -12.50
C LYS A 278 -13.70 -19.07 -13.67
N ARG A 279 -13.90 -19.98 -14.63
CA ARG A 279 -13.03 -20.04 -15.83
C ARG A 279 -13.11 -18.77 -16.66
N GLN A 280 -14.31 -18.26 -16.89
CA GLN A 280 -14.51 -16.99 -17.61
C GLN A 280 -13.95 -15.80 -16.83
N LEU A 281 -14.15 -15.77 -15.52
CA LEU A 281 -13.52 -14.77 -14.66
C LEU A 281 -11.99 -14.81 -14.77
N ALA A 282 -11.39 -16.00 -14.77
CA ALA A 282 -9.95 -16.14 -14.91
C ALA A 282 -9.44 -15.57 -16.25
N GLN A 283 -10.18 -15.77 -17.34
CA GLN A 283 -9.86 -15.16 -18.64
C GLN A 283 -9.87 -13.63 -18.55
N LYS A 284 -10.90 -13.04 -17.92
CA LYS A 284 -11.00 -11.58 -17.73
C LYS A 284 -9.87 -11.01 -16.90
N VAL A 285 -9.54 -11.65 -15.80
CA VAL A 285 -8.43 -11.22 -14.95
C VAL A 285 -7.10 -11.34 -15.69
N ASN A 286 -6.89 -12.44 -16.42
CA ASN A 286 -5.68 -12.64 -17.20
C ASN A 286 -5.53 -11.62 -18.33
N GLU A 287 -6.62 -11.27 -19.01
CA GLU A 287 -6.65 -10.23 -20.05
C GLU A 287 -6.30 -8.87 -19.45
N HIS A 288 -6.90 -8.51 -18.30
CA HIS A 288 -6.61 -7.27 -17.59
C HIS A 288 -5.12 -7.14 -17.19
N PHE A 289 -4.49 -8.22 -16.75
CA PHE A 289 -3.09 -8.21 -16.32
C PHE A 289 -2.07 -8.50 -17.43
N LYS A 290 -2.49 -8.75 -18.66
CA LYS A 290 -1.60 -9.08 -19.79
C LYS A 290 -0.51 -8.02 -19.99
N GLU A 291 -0.90 -6.78 -20.24
CA GLU A 291 0.06 -5.68 -20.46
C GLU A 291 0.90 -5.37 -19.22
N ILE A 292 0.32 -5.52 -18.02
CA ILE A 292 1.04 -5.32 -16.76
C ILE A 292 2.15 -6.37 -16.64
N ARG A 293 1.88 -7.65 -16.98
CA ARG A 293 2.88 -8.71 -16.97
C ARG A 293 3.98 -8.47 -18.01
N GLU A 294 3.62 -7.97 -19.20
CA GLU A 294 4.60 -7.63 -20.24
C GLU A 294 5.54 -6.52 -19.78
N ARG A 295 4.99 -5.42 -19.21
CA ARG A 295 5.79 -4.32 -18.63
C ARG A 295 6.63 -4.82 -17.44
N ARG A 296 6.06 -5.68 -16.58
CA ARG A 296 6.80 -6.26 -15.48
C ARG A 296 8.02 -7.04 -15.96
N LYS A 297 7.84 -7.92 -16.95
CA LYS A 297 8.92 -8.69 -17.56
C LYS A 297 10.00 -7.80 -18.19
N TYR A 298 9.57 -6.66 -18.78
CA TYR A 298 10.51 -5.66 -19.29
C TYR A 298 11.41 -5.15 -18.16
N TYR A 299 10.86 -4.65 -17.05
CA TYR A 299 11.64 -4.10 -15.95
C TYR A 299 12.46 -5.16 -15.19
N GLU A 300 12.01 -6.42 -15.13
CA GLU A 300 12.79 -7.52 -14.58
C GLU A 300 14.09 -7.75 -15.38
N ASN A 301 14.04 -7.53 -16.68
CA ASN A 301 15.21 -7.65 -17.58
C ASN A 301 16.01 -6.34 -17.69
N HIS A 302 15.53 -5.24 -17.16
CA HIS A 302 16.16 -3.90 -17.22
C HIS A 302 16.30 -3.30 -15.81
N LEU A 303 16.92 -4.06 -14.89
CA LEU A 303 17.11 -3.63 -13.51
C LEU A 303 17.96 -2.36 -13.37
N ASP A 304 18.82 -2.06 -14.35
CA ASP A 304 19.61 -0.84 -14.32
C ASP A 304 18.74 0.40 -14.54
N GLU A 305 17.70 0.31 -15.35
CA GLU A 305 16.69 1.36 -15.48
C GLU A 305 15.93 1.57 -14.16
N VAL A 306 15.53 0.50 -13.48
CA VAL A 306 14.86 0.58 -12.17
C VAL A 306 15.77 1.24 -11.13
N LYS A 307 17.07 0.90 -11.12
CA LYS A 307 18.05 1.54 -10.22
C LYS A 307 18.24 3.02 -10.56
N ALA A 308 18.27 3.39 -11.84
CA ALA A 308 18.39 4.79 -12.26
C ALA A 308 17.15 5.61 -11.82
N ILE A 309 15.93 5.06 -11.98
CA ILE A 309 14.69 5.68 -11.50
C ILE A 309 14.75 5.93 -9.98
N LEU A 310 15.19 4.93 -9.21
CA LEU A 310 15.32 5.06 -7.76
C LEU A 310 16.37 6.08 -7.35
N ALA A 311 17.51 6.15 -8.06
CA ALA A 311 18.56 7.12 -7.81
C ALA A 311 18.09 8.56 -8.09
N GLU A 312 17.43 8.78 -9.24
CA GLU A 312 16.84 10.08 -9.58
C GLU A 312 15.75 10.49 -8.57
N GLY A 313 14.90 9.55 -8.17
CA GLY A 313 13.88 9.81 -7.16
C GLY A 313 14.47 10.13 -5.79
N ALA A 314 15.57 9.47 -5.41
CA ALA A 314 16.29 9.79 -4.18
C ALA A 314 16.90 11.20 -4.24
N GLU A 315 17.52 11.60 -5.35
CA GLU A 315 18.07 12.95 -5.53
C GLU A 315 16.98 14.02 -5.40
N LYS A 316 15.85 13.85 -6.10
CA LYS A 316 14.70 14.76 -6.03
C LYS A 316 14.13 14.85 -4.62
N SER A 317 13.93 13.71 -3.94
CA SER A 317 13.42 13.69 -2.58
C SER A 317 14.37 14.34 -1.60
N ARG A 318 15.69 14.07 -1.70
CA ARG A 318 16.70 14.67 -0.84
C ARG A 318 16.79 16.19 -1.03
N ALA A 319 16.66 16.69 -2.25
CA ALA A 319 16.67 18.13 -2.50
C ALA A 319 15.57 18.86 -1.70
N VAL A 320 14.36 18.25 -1.61
CA VAL A 320 13.26 18.78 -0.82
C VAL A 320 13.48 18.56 0.67
N SER A 321 13.82 17.34 1.08
CA SER A 321 13.96 16.97 2.48
C SER A 321 15.14 17.68 3.17
N ALA A 322 16.25 17.91 2.46
CA ALA A 322 17.39 18.64 3.00
C ALA A 322 17.06 20.11 3.28
N LYS A 323 16.27 20.73 2.39
CA LYS A 323 15.77 22.09 2.65
C LYS A 323 14.88 22.14 3.88
N ILE A 324 13.92 21.22 3.97
CA ILE A 324 13.02 21.13 5.12
C ILE A 324 13.80 20.90 6.41
N LEU A 325 14.77 20.00 6.40
CA LEU A 325 15.60 19.72 7.57
C LEU A 325 16.44 20.93 7.97
N THR A 326 16.99 21.68 7.02
CA THR A 326 17.70 22.93 7.29
C THR A 326 16.80 23.97 7.94
N ASP A 327 15.60 24.15 7.42
CA ASP A 327 14.61 25.06 8.00
C ASP A 327 14.21 24.61 9.42
N VAL A 328 13.99 23.31 9.64
CA VAL A 328 13.70 22.74 10.96
C VAL A 328 14.84 22.99 11.94
N ARG A 329 16.10 22.75 11.55
CA ARG A 329 17.28 23.04 12.39
C ARG A 329 17.33 24.52 12.79
N ASN A 330 17.08 25.43 11.86
CA ASN A 330 17.03 26.86 12.13
C ASN A 330 15.91 27.20 13.13
N ILE A 331 14.73 26.64 12.94
CA ILE A 331 13.57 26.86 13.83
C ILE A 331 13.86 26.41 15.26
N ILE A 332 14.49 25.24 15.42
CA ILE A 332 14.80 24.67 16.75
C ILE A 332 16.12 25.20 17.35
N GLY A 333 16.89 25.99 16.60
CA GLY A 333 18.17 26.54 17.06
C GLY A 333 19.32 25.54 17.08
N MET A 334 19.30 24.54 16.16
CA MET A 334 20.40 23.58 15.98
C MET A 334 21.40 24.05 14.93
N TYR A 335 22.63 23.45 14.96
CA TYR A 335 23.70 23.75 13.99
C TYR A 335 23.46 23.04 12.64
#